data_3094e50a18dc75a99945269958dc9ef0
#
_entry.id   3094e50a18dc75a99945269958dc9ef0
#
_cell.length_a   1.000
_cell.length_b   1.000
_cell.length_c   1.000
_cell.angle_alpha   90.00
_cell.angle_beta   90.00
_cell.angle_gamma   90.00
#
_symmetry.space_group_name_H-M   'P 1'
#
loop_
_entity.id
_entity.type
_entity.pdbx_description
1 polymer ?
#
loop_
_entity_poly.entity_id
_entity_poly.type
_entity_poly.pdbx_seq_one_letter_code
_entity_poly.pdbx_strand_id
1 'polypeptide(L)'
;MRIRQHVNPTDVFFETFRGKPPVLDAGRDIEVEIGCADAQFLFERAAQDPSRHYVGLEIREDYVTYVQKKAKRLGVPVQAVWCHAQLHGKLAFDAASVSRVFVNFPDPWFKRRHHERRMVDLALAEQIAYLLKPGGELFVQTDVWDIAIDAMETFDGDVAERFDNEAGEWTFWKQGNPYGVRSWREQNAEETGLPVWRILYHRT
;
A
#
# COMPACT_ATOMS: atom_id res chain seq x y z
N MET A 1 1.70 -6.97 -23.39
CA MET A 1 2.35 -8.03 -22.59
C MET A 1 1.36 -8.48 -21.53
N ARG A 2 1.09 -9.78 -21.38
CA ARG A 2 0.13 -10.26 -20.35
C ARG A 2 0.92 -10.49 -19.07
N ILE A 3 0.78 -9.58 -18.10
CA ILE A 3 1.45 -9.73 -16.79
C ILE A 3 0.65 -10.73 -15.94
N ARG A 4 1.34 -11.64 -15.26
CA ARG A 4 0.72 -12.61 -14.36
C ARG A 4 0.06 -11.87 -13.20
N GLN A 5 -1.25 -12.06 -13.00
CA GLN A 5 -2.02 -11.31 -11.99
C GLN A 5 -1.65 -11.69 -10.55
N HIS A 6 -1.41 -12.98 -10.29
CA HIS A 6 -1.08 -13.45 -8.95
C HIS A 6 0.26 -14.20 -8.95
N VAL A 7 1.08 -13.92 -7.97
CA VAL A 7 2.28 -14.68 -7.60
C VAL A 7 2.07 -15.27 -6.23
N ASN A 8 2.77 -16.36 -5.91
CA ASN A 8 2.75 -16.91 -4.56
C ASN A 8 3.73 -16.10 -3.69
N PRO A 9 3.28 -15.28 -2.74
CA PRO A 9 4.18 -14.48 -1.92
C PRO A 9 5.01 -15.30 -0.94
N THR A 10 4.61 -16.54 -0.61
CA THR A 10 5.34 -17.44 0.29
C THR A 10 6.44 -18.24 -0.43
N ASP A 11 6.76 -17.90 -1.68
CA ASP A 11 7.87 -18.54 -2.40
C ASP A 11 9.21 -18.02 -1.83
N VAL A 12 10.11 -18.94 -1.49
CA VAL A 12 11.47 -18.66 -0.98
C VAL A 12 12.28 -17.71 -1.88
N PHE A 13 11.91 -17.60 -3.15
CA PHE A 13 12.49 -16.64 -4.08
C PHE A 13 12.39 -15.19 -3.57
N PHE A 14 11.34 -14.87 -2.81
CA PHE A 14 11.08 -13.54 -2.29
C PHE A 14 11.74 -13.27 -0.92
N GLU A 15 12.43 -14.21 -0.31
CA GLU A 15 13.14 -13.99 0.95
C GLU A 15 14.33 -13.01 0.81
N THR A 16 14.87 -12.89 -0.40
CA THR A 16 15.98 -11.97 -0.68
C THR A 16 15.50 -10.69 -1.34
N PHE A 17 15.84 -9.54 -0.76
CA PHE A 17 15.59 -8.23 -1.38
C PHE A 17 16.41 -8.09 -2.67
N ARG A 18 15.74 -7.89 -3.80
CA ARG A 18 16.34 -7.77 -5.13
C ARG A 18 16.07 -6.42 -5.78
N GLY A 19 15.24 -5.61 -5.16
CA GLY A 19 14.92 -4.26 -5.62
C GLY A 19 16.07 -3.29 -5.38
N LYS A 20 15.84 -2.06 -5.82
CA LYS A 20 16.71 -0.91 -5.52
C LYS A 20 15.87 0.09 -4.74
N PRO A 21 16.39 0.65 -3.65
CA PRO A 21 15.73 1.76 -2.97
C PRO A 21 15.40 2.89 -3.95
N PRO A 22 14.29 3.62 -3.73
CA PRO A 22 13.93 4.74 -4.59
C PRO A 22 14.94 5.89 -4.45
N VAL A 23 15.04 6.70 -5.49
CA VAL A 23 15.83 7.94 -5.44
C VAL A 23 14.89 9.05 -4.96
N LEU A 24 15.17 9.61 -3.79
CA LEU A 24 14.32 10.57 -3.10
C LEU A 24 15.09 11.87 -2.83
N ASP A 25 14.46 13.00 -3.18
CA ASP A 25 15.01 14.31 -2.86
C ASP A 25 14.69 14.67 -1.41
N ALA A 26 15.65 15.23 -0.71
CA ALA A 26 15.47 15.66 0.67
C ALA A 26 14.38 16.75 0.78
N GLY A 27 13.57 16.65 1.81
CA GLY A 27 12.55 17.66 2.14
C GLY A 27 11.22 17.53 1.39
N ARG A 28 11.08 16.55 0.50
CA ARG A 28 9.79 16.22 -0.13
C ARG A 28 9.08 15.10 0.64
N ASP A 29 7.79 15.27 0.83
CA ASP A 29 6.96 14.21 1.41
C ASP A 29 6.90 12.98 0.51
N ILE A 30 6.80 11.80 1.13
CA ILE A 30 6.76 10.52 0.43
C ILE A 30 5.41 9.85 0.68
N GLU A 31 4.74 9.46 -0.40
CA GLU A 31 3.55 8.60 -0.36
C GLU A 31 3.92 7.22 -0.94
N VAL A 32 3.54 6.16 -0.23
CA VAL A 32 3.84 4.77 -0.61
C VAL A 32 2.54 4.00 -0.85
N GLU A 33 2.43 3.29 -1.97
CA GLU A 33 1.35 2.31 -2.19
C GLU A 33 1.92 0.89 -2.17
N ILE A 34 1.38 0.04 -1.30
CA ILE A 34 1.76 -1.36 -1.18
C ILE A 34 0.90 -2.21 -2.11
N GLY A 35 1.54 -2.98 -2.99
CA GLY A 35 0.85 -3.74 -4.03
C GLY A 35 0.34 -2.85 -5.18
N CYS A 36 1.15 -1.89 -5.61
CA CYS A 36 0.73 -0.83 -6.54
C CYS A 36 0.37 -1.28 -7.96
N ALA A 37 0.66 -2.51 -8.35
CA ALA A 37 0.46 -3.03 -9.72
C ALA A 37 1.02 -2.06 -10.78
N ASP A 38 0.18 -1.51 -11.68
CA ASP A 38 0.56 -0.53 -12.70
C ASP A 38 0.68 0.91 -12.17
N ALA A 39 0.52 1.09 -10.86
CA ALA A 39 0.60 2.34 -10.13
C ALA A 39 -0.33 3.46 -10.66
N GLN A 40 -1.48 3.12 -11.24
CA GLN A 40 -2.41 4.13 -11.75
C GLN A 40 -2.79 5.12 -10.66
N PHE A 41 -3.11 4.66 -9.46
CA PHE A 41 -3.42 5.50 -8.31
C PHE A 41 -2.30 6.52 -8.02
N LEU A 42 -1.05 6.07 -7.97
CA LEU A 42 0.10 6.95 -7.72
C LEU A 42 0.33 7.95 -8.86
N PHE A 43 0.10 7.57 -10.12
CA PHE A 43 0.20 8.49 -11.24
C PHE A 43 -0.85 9.60 -11.16
N GLU A 44 -2.08 9.29 -10.77
CA GLU A 44 -3.14 10.26 -10.60
C GLU A 44 -2.89 11.15 -9.38
N ARG A 45 -2.35 10.60 -8.27
CA ARG A 45 -1.88 11.38 -7.12
C ARG A 45 -0.79 12.37 -7.52
N ALA A 46 0.22 11.92 -8.27
CA ALA A 46 1.32 12.76 -8.75
C ALA A 46 0.85 13.87 -9.73
N ALA A 47 -0.23 13.63 -10.47
CA ALA A 47 -0.84 14.65 -11.31
C ALA A 47 -1.56 15.75 -10.48
N GLN A 48 -2.11 15.40 -9.32
CA GLN A 48 -2.74 16.37 -8.40
C GLN A 48 -1.72 17.17 -7.59
N ASP A 49 -0.66 16.50 -7.09
CA ASP A 49 0.37 17.15 -6.29
C ASP A 49 1.77 16.65 -6.71
N PRO A 50 2.42 17.30 -7.69
CA PRO A 50 3.76 16.89 -8.15
C PRO A 50 4.89 17.26 -7.16
N SER A 51 4.59 17.90 -6.03
CA SER A 51 5.59 18.30 -5.04
C SER A 51 6.08 17.14 -4.17
N ARG A 52 5.39 15.99 -4.17
CA ARG A 52 5.71 14.80 -3.38
C ARG A 52 6.45 13.76 -4.19
N HIS A 53 7.02 12.78 -3.51
CA HIS A 53 7.46 11.52 -4.10
C HIS A 53 6.38 10.45 -3.95
N TYR A 54 6.16 9.68 -4.99
CA TYR A 54 5.19 8.58 -5.05
C TYR A 54 5.91 7.28 -5.35
N VAL A 55 5.87 6.32 -4.42
CA VAL A 55 6.62 5.07 -4.54
C VAL A 55 5.68 3.88 -4.38
N GLY A 56 5.62 3.03 -5.41
CA GLY A 56 4.93 1.75 -5.36
C GLY A 56 5.86 0.63 -4.88
N LEU A 57 5.42 -0.19 -3.92
CA LEU A 57 6.05 -1.46 -3.59
C LEU A 57 5.30 -2.58 -4.31
N GLU A 58 5.98 -3.36 -5.13
CA GLU A 58 5.32 -4.38 -5.94
C GLU A 58 6.21 -5.65 -6.02
N ILE A 59 5.58 -6.81 -5.80
CA ILE A 59 6.26 -8.11 -5.83
C ILE A 59 6.51 -8.63 -7.25
N ARG A 60 5.81 -8.08 -8.25
CA ARG A 60 5.92 -8.49 -9.66
C ARG A 60 6.86 -7.56 -10.43
N GLU A 61 8.03 -8.04 -10.80
CA GLU A 61 9.08 -7.27 -11.49
C GLU A 61 8.60 -6.62 -12.79
N ASP A 62 7.72 -7.30 -13.52
CA ASP A 62 7.17 -6.79 -14.78
C ASP A 62 6.39 -5.47 -14.58
N TYR A 63 5.63 -5.36 -13.50
CA TYR A 63 4.92 -4.12 -13.16
C TYR A 63 5.90 -3.02 -12.74
N VAL A 64 6.91 -3.34 -11.94
CA VAL A 64 7.95 -2.37 -11.57
C VAL A 64 8.62 -1.78 -12.81
N THR A 65 9.01 -2.65 -13.74
CA THR A 65 9.59 -2.23 -15.03
C THR A 65 8.63 -1.36 -15.84
N TYR A 66 7.35 -1.71 -15.87
CA TYR A 66 6.31 -0.92 -16.55
C TYR A 66 6.17 0.48 -15.93
N VAL A 67 6.03 0.55 -14.59
CA VAL A 67 5.88 1.82 -13.85
C VAL A 67 7.07 2.73 -14.09
N GLN A 68 8.29 2.22 -13.97
CA GLN A 68 9.51 3.01 -14.19
C GLN A 68 9.58 3.59 -15.61
N LYS A 69 9.25 2.79 -16.64
CA LYS A 69 9.19 3.27 -18.03
C LYS A 69 8.11 4.34 -18.24
N LYS A 70 6.93 4.14 -17.65
CA LYS A 70 5.80 5.08 -17.73
C LYS A 70 6.15 6.40 -17.04
N ALA A 71 6.70 6.36 -15.82
CA ALA A 71 7.10 7.54 -15.06
C ALA A 71 8.16 8.37 -15.81
N LYS A 72 9.21 7.71 -16.35
CA LYS A 72 10.24 8.36 -17.16
C LYS A 72 9.65 9.04 -18.40
N ARG A 73 8.73 8.38 -19.11
CA ARG A 73 8.07 8.95 -20.29
C ARG A 73 7.23 10.18 -19.98
N LEU A 74 6.56 10.18 -18.79
CA LEU A 74 5.67 11.27 -18.37
C LEU A 74 6.41 12.39 -17.64
N GLY A 75 7.66 12.17 -17.19
CA GLY A 75 8.43 13.13 -16.41
C GLY A 75 7.84 13.41 -15.02
N VAL A 76 7.22 12.40 -14.39
CA VAL A 76 6.55 12.55 -13.09
C VAL A 76 7.31 11.86 -11.96
N PRO A 77 7.18 12.32 -10.67
CA PRO A 77 7.91 11.79 -9.53
C PRO A 77 7.33 10.49 -8.99
N VAL A 78 7.05 9.52 -9.87
CA VAL A 78 6.55 8.19 -9.53
C VAL A 78 7.67 7.16 -9.74
N GLN A 79 7.88 6.32 -8.74
CA GLN A 79 8.84 5.22 -8.79
C GLN A 79 8.17 3.92 -8.35
N ALA A 80 8.76 2.78 -8.69
CA ALA A 80 8.37 1.49 -8.15
C ALA A 80 9.59 0.71 -7.70
N VAL A 81 9.44 -0.01 -6.59
CA VAL A 81 10.47 -0.89 -6.02
C VAL A 81 10.00 -2.33 -6.10
N TRP A 82 10.83 -3.21 -6.67
CA TRP A 82 10.58 -4.63 -6.65
C TRP A 82 10.83 -5.17 -5.24
N CYS A 83 9.77 -5.45 -4.51
CA CYS A 83 9.85 -5.66 -3.08
C CYS A 83 8.70 -6.53 -2.58
N HIS A 84 9.01 -7.47 -1.69
CA HIS A 84 8.02 -8.10 -0.84
C HIS A 84 7.82 -7.20 0.38
N ALA A 85 6.71 -6.46 0.42
CA ALA A 85 6.52 -5.39 1.41
C ALA A 85 6.61 -5.86 2.87
N GLN A 86 6.02 -7.03 3.20
CA GLN A 86 6.06 -7.61 4.54
C GLN A 86 7.49 -7.97 5.01
N LEU A 87 8.41 -8.28 4.08
CA LEU A 87 9.77 -8.70 4.41
C LEU A 87 10.79 -7.56 4.27
N HIS A 88 10.58 -6.66 3.30
CA HIS A 88 11.66 -5.79 2.82
C HIS A 88 11.32 -4.30 2.82
N GLY A 89 10.15 -3.88 3.32
CA GLY A 89 9.78 -2.46 3.35
C GLY A 89 10.87 -1.58 3.96
N LYS A 90 11.44 -2.03 5.10
CA LYS A 90 12.55 -1.35 5.81
C LYS A 90 13.86 -1.23 5.04
N LEU A 91 14.05 -2.02 3.98
CA LEU A 91 15.24 -1.96 3.14
C LEU A 91 15.12 -0.93 2.01
N ALA A 92 13.90 -0.45 1.76
CA ALA A 92 13.62 0.52 0.71
C ALA A 92 13.63 1.97 1.21
N PHE A 93 13.42 2.20 2.50
CA PHE A 93 13.29 3.54 3.07
C PHE A 93 13.97 3.66 4.43
N ASP A 94 14.35 4.89 4.78
CA ASP A 94 14.78 5.22 6.15
C ASP A 94 13.59 5.19 7.12
N ALA A 95 13.89 4.99 8.40
CA ALA A 95 12.87 5.04 9.45
C ALA A 95 12.20 6.41 9.50
N ALA A 96 10.89 6.41 9.76
CA ALA A 96 10.09 7.64 9.93
C ALA A 96 10.25 8.65 8.76
N SER A 97 10.37 8.16 7.53
CA SER A 97 10.57 8.99 6.34
C SER A 97 9.30 9.17 5.50
N VAL A 98 8.33 8.27 5.62
CA VAL A 98 7.11 8.23 4.80
C VAL A 98 5.98 9.01 5.46
N SER A 99 5.27 9.85 4.70
CA SER A 99 4.13 10.64 5.18
C SER A 99 2.82 9.86 5.12
N ARG A 100 2.66 9.02 4.08
CA ARG A 100 1.44 8.23 3.86
C ARG A 100 1.75 6.87 3.28
N VAL A 101 1.01 5.86 3.76
CA VAL A 101 1.00 4.52 3.19
C VAL A 101 -0.42 4.17 2.78
N PHE A 102 -0.57 3.61 1.59
CA PHE A 102 -1.83 3.11 1.03
C PHE A 102 -1.78 1.60 0.84
N VAL A 103 -2.82 0.90 1.29
CA VAL A 103 -3.10 -0.51 1.00
C VAL A 103 -4.45 -0.57 0.30
N ASN A 104 -4.43 -0.56 -1.02
CA ASN A 104 -5.61 -0.50 -1.84
C ASN A 104 -5.99 -1.88 -2.37
N PHE A 105 -7.11 -2.43 -1.91
CA PHE A 105 -7.71 -3.68 -2.39
C PHE A 105 -6.70 -4.85 -2.49
N PRO A 106 -6.04 -5.22 -1.40
CA PRO A 106 -5.09 -6.32 -1.39
C PRO A 106 -5.76 -7.63 -1.78
N ASP A 107 -4.98 -8.56 -2.37
CA ASP A 107 -5.48 -9.86 -2.83
C ASP A 107 -6.13 -10.64 -1.67
N PRO A 108 -7.40 -11.07 -1.79
CA PRO A 108 -8.16 -11.61 -0.67
C PRO A 108 -7.83 -13.08 -0.33
N TRP A 109 -7.21 -13.83 -1.26
CA TRP A 109 -6.86 -15.24 -1.04
C TRP A 109 -8.00 -16.04 -0.37
N PHE A 110 -9.18 -16.06 -0.96
CA PHE A 110 -10.43 -16.61 -0.39
C PHE A 110 -10.35 -18.02 0.17
N LYS A 111 -9.47 -18.88 -0.38
CA LYS A 111 -9.32 -20.25 0.12
C LYS A 111 -8.58 -20.25 1.46
N ARG A 112 -9.18 -20.77 2.53
CA ARG A 112 -8.61 -20.84 3.88
C ARG A 112 -7.14 -21.30 3.93
N ARG A 113 -6.77 -22.30 3.12
CA ARG A 113 -5.37 -22.80 3.00
C ARG A 113 -4.40 -21.77 2.38
N HIS A 114 -4.89 -20.60 1.92
CA HIS A 114 -4.09 -19.53 1.33
C HIS A 114 -4.14 -18.25 2.17
N HIS A 115 -4.77 -18.23 3.34
CA HIS A 115 -4.86 -17.03 4.16
C HIS A 115 -3.47 -16.54 4.60
N GLU A 116 -2.49 -17.42 4.78
CA GLU A 116 -1.08 -17.09 5.02
C GLU A 116 -0.43 -16.20 3.92
N ARG A 117 -1.10 -16.05 2.78
CA ARG A 117 -0.67 -15.22 1.66
C ARG A 117 -1.29 -13.83 1.68
N ARG A 118 -2.20 -13.56 2.59
CA ARG A 118 -2.81 -12.25 2.76
C ARG A 118 -1.73 -11.25 3.14
N MET A 119 -1.84 -10.06 2.58
CA MET A 119 -0.82 -9.03 2.74
C MET A 119 -0.89 -8.37 4.12
N VAL A 120 -2.11 -8.15 4.63
CA VAL A 120 -2.30 -7.43 5.90
C VAL A 120 -2.14 -8.41 7.05
N ASP A 121 -1.04 -8.25 7.78
CA ASP A 121 -0.65 -9.04 8.94
C ASP A 121 0.33 -8.26 9.83
N LEU A 122 0.73 -8.85 10.93
CA LEU A 122 1.68 -8.26 11.88
C LEU A 122 3.02 -7.91 11.20
N ALA A 123 3.52 -8.74 10.28
CA ALA A 123 4.78 -8.47 9.59
C ALA A 123 4.69 -7.20 8.75
N LEU A 124 3.59 -6.99 8.03
CA LEU A 124 3.35 -5.76 7.29
C LEU A 124 3.19 -4.55 8.23
N ALA A 125 2.45 -4.69 9.32
CA ALA A 125 2.23 -3.62 10.28
C ALA A 125 3.55 -3.11 10.88
N GLU A 126 4.48 -4.01 11.20
CA GLU A 126 5.84 -3.69 11.65
C GLU A 126 6.65 -2.92 10.59
N GLN A 127 6.51 -3.25 9.31
CA GLN A 127 7.15 -2.49 8.24
C GLN A 127 6.54 -1.08 8.17
N ILE A 128 5.22 -0.96 8.14
CA ILE A 128 4.52 0.33 8.04
C ILE A 128 4.84 1.23 9.24
N ALA A 129 4.83 0.68 10.46
CA ALA A 129 5.18 1.42 11.67
C ALA A 129 6.62 1.96 11.64
N TYR A 130 7.56 1.24 11.02
CA TYR A 130 8.92 1.71 10.81
C TYR A 130 9.00 2.84 9.78
N LEU A 131 8.23 2.73 8.70
CA LEU A 131 8.29 3.67 7.56
C LEU A 131 7.65 5.01 7.89
N LEU A 132 6.48 5.00 8.54
CA LEU A 132 5.69 6.20 8.78
C LEU A 132 6.35 7.13 9.79
N LYS A 133 6.33 8.43 9.48
CA LYS A 133 6.60 9.52 10.44
C LYS A 133 5.59 9.46 11.58
N PRO A 134 5.92 9.94 12.79
CA PRO A 134 4.89 10.25 13.80
C PRO A 134 3.81 11.16 13.19
N GLY A 135 2.54 10.83 13.38
CA GLY A 135 1.40 11.49 12.72
C GLY A 135 1.22 11.17 11.24
N GLY A 136 2.06 10.31 10.65
CA GLY A 136 1.88 9.83 9.28
C GLY A 136 0.66 8.93 9.13
N GLU A 137 0.07 8.89 7.94
CA GLU A 137 -1.22 8.26 7.67
C GLU A 137 -1.06 6.87 7.04
N LEU A 138 -1.82 5.88 7.52
CA LEU A 138 -2.06 4.62 6.86
C LEU A 138 -3.52 4.56 6.42
N PHE A 139 -3.76 4.40 5.13
CA PHE A 139 -5.10 4.21 4.59
C PHE A 139 -5.23 2.81 3.99
N VAL A 140 -6.18 2.05 4.53
CA VAL A 140 -6.52 0.70 4.05
C VAL A 140 -7.92 0.73 3.47
N GLN A 141 -8.10 0.17 2.28
CA GLN A 141 -9.44 -0.02 1.71
C GLN A 141 -9.56 -1.33 0.96
N THR A 142 -10.75 -1.92 1.04
CA THR A 142 -11.09 -3.20 0.39
C THR A 142 -12.60 -3.34 0.23
N ASP A 143 -13.03 -4.12 -0.77
CA ASP A 143 -14.41 -4.56 -0.96
C ASP A 143 -14.68 -5.96 -0.37
N VAL A 144 -13.70 -6.54 0.33
CA VAL A 144 -13.77 -7.87 0.94
C VAL A 144 -13.80 -7.75 2.46
N TRP A 145 -14.92 -8.15 3.07
CA TRP A 145 -15.14 -8.06 4.51
C TRP A 145 -14.03 -8.70 5.36
N ASP A 146 -13.63 -9.93 5.03
CA ASP A 146 -12.59 -10.64 5.78
C ASP A 146 -11.26 -9.88 5.81
N ILE A 147 -10.90 -9.23 4.70
CA ILE A 147 -9.68 -8.41 4.63
C ILE A 147 -9.82 -7.13 5.47
N ALA A 148 -11.02 -6.56 5.52
CA ALA A 148 -11.28 -5.40 6.36
C ALA A 148 -11.16 -5.75 7.85
N ILE A 149 -11.64 -6.93 8.25
CA ILE A 149 -11.50 -7.42 9.63
C ILE A 149 -10.03 -7.77 9.95
N ASP A 150 -9.31 -8.48 9.06
CA ASP A 150 -7.88 -8.76 9.23
C ASP A 150 -7.09 -7.45 9.49
N ALA A 151 -7.43 -6.37 8.76
CA ALA A 151 -6.80 -5.07 8.97
C ALA A 151 -7.09 -4.48 10.36
N MET A 152 -8.34 -4.55 10.82
CA MET A 152 -8.69 -4.07 12.17
C MET A 152 -8.05 -4.93 13.26
N GLU A 153 -8.07 -6.27 13.15
CA GLU A 153 -7.40 -7.17 14.08
C GLU A 153 -5.91 -6.85 14.18
N THR A 154 -5.27 -6.51 13.06
CA THR A 154 -3.85 -6.16 13.04
C THR A 154 -3.61 -4.78 13.66
N PHE A 155 -4.30 -3.73 13.22
CA PHE A 155 -3.96 -2.34 13.58
C PHE A 155 -4.68 -1.81 14.82
N ASP A 156 -5.94 -2.21 15.09
CA ASP A 156 -6.64 -1.90 16.34
C ASP A 156 -6.39 -2.95 17.45
N GLY A 157 -5.80 -4.12 17.08
CA GLY A 157 -5.47 -5.22 17.98
C GLY A 157 -3.97 -5.38 18.20
N ASP A 158 -3.28 -6.07 17.30
CA ASP A 158 -1.89 -6.55 17.51
C ASP A 158 -0.86 -5.43 17.70
N VAL A 159 -1.07 -4.26 17.08
CA VAL A 159 -0.16 -3.09 17.13
C VAL A 159 -0.89 -1.79 17.52
N ALA A 160 -1.97 -1.89 18.28
CA ALA A 160 -2.82 -0.75 18.68
C ALA A 160 -2.03 0.39 19.35
N GLU A 161 -0.95 0.08 20.07
CA GLU A 161 -0.11 1.10 20.71
C GLU A 161 0.68 1.97 19.73
N ARG A 162 0.68 1.61 18.43
CA ARG A 162 1.43 2.32 17.39
C ARG A 162 0.56 3.08 16.40
N PHE A 163 -0.74 2.88 16.44
CA PHE A 163 -1.67 3.46 15.49
C PHE A 163 -2.95 3.92 16.16
N ASP A 164 -3.37 5.13 15.88
CA ASP A 164 -4.67 5.67 16.26
C ASP A 164 -5.62 5.57 15.07
N ASN A 165 -6.77 4.92 15.25
CA ASN A 165 -7.83 4.86 14.24
C ASN A 165 -8.62 6.18 14.26
N GLU A 166 -8.60 6.95 13.18
CA GLU A 166 -9.27 8.27 13.07
C GLU A 166 -10.79 8.19 13.32
N ALA A 167 -11.41 7.07 13.00
CA ALA A 167 -12.85 6.86 13.24
C ALA A 167 -13.15 6.33 14.65
N GLY A 168 -12.12 6.06 15.46
CA GLY A 168 -12.18 5.36 16.75
C GLY A 168 -11.89 3.86 16.59
N GLU A 169 -11.38 3.24 17.66
CA GLU A 169 -11.04 1.81 17.69
C GLU A 169 -12.17 0.94 17.14
N TRP A 170 -11.82 -0.04 16.33
CA TRP A 170 -12.74 -1.00 15.70
C TRP A 170 -13.88 -0.36 14.90
N THR A 171 -13.62 0.81 14.31
CA THR A 171 -14.61 1.57 13.54
C THR A 171 -14.13 1.88 12.13
N PHE A 172 -14.98 1.65 11.13
CA PHE A 172 -14.67 1.99 9.75
C PHE A 172 -14.82 3.48 9.47
N TRP A 173 -13.90 4.02 8.68
CA TRP A 173 -13.97 5.36 8.13
C TRP A 173 -15.12 5.49 7.13
N LYS A 174 -16.09 6.40 7.39
CA LYS A 174 -17.34 6.52 6.61
C LYS A 174 -17.39 7.72 5.66
N GLN A 175 -16.37 8.58 5.67
CA GLN A 175 -16.39 9.83 4.91
C GLN A 175 -15.88 9.69 3.46
N GLY A 176 -15.75 8.45 2.96
CA GLY A 176 -15.23 8.17 1.63
C GLY A 176 -13.71 8.26 1.55
N ASN A 177 -13.17 8.28 0.32
CA ASN A 177 -11.75 8.40 0.10
C ASN A 177 -11.32 9.87 0.20
N PRO A 178 -10.46 10.25 1.18
CA PRO A 178 -10.12 11.65 1.43
C PRO A 178 -9.05 12.20 0.48
N TYR A 179 -8.47 11.37 -0.39
CA TYR A 179 -7.29 11.75 -1.19
C TYR A 179 -7.60 12.28 -2.60
N GLY A 180 -8.86 12.36 -2.99
CA GLY A 180 -9.30 12.92 -4.27
C GLY A 180 -9.00 12.07 -5.50
N VAL A 181 -8.34 10.93 -5.34
CA VAL A 181 -8.03 9.94 -6.38
C VAL A 181 -8.58 8.60 -5.96
N ARG A 182 -9.26 7.92 -6.87
CA ARG A 182 -9.78 6.56 -6.65
C ARG A 182 -8.96 5.54 -7.45
N SER A 183 -8.58 4.44 -6.80
CA SER A 183 -7.99 3.31 -7.54
C SER A 183 -9.01 2.74 -8.53
N TRP A 184 -8.53 2.04 -9.57
CA TRP A 184 -9.43 1.38 -10.53
C TRP A 184 -10.42 0.42 -9.83
N ARG A 185 -9.94 -0.33 -8.83
CA ARG A 185 -10.80 -1.27 -8.10
C ARG A 185 -11.86 -0.55 -7.27
N GLU A 186 -11.52 0.58 -6.67
CA GLU A 186 -12.47 1.41 -5.94
C GLU A 186 -13.59 1.91 -6.85
N GLN A 187 -13.24 2.48 -8.01
CA GLN A 187 -14.21 2.93 -9.01
C GLN A 187 -15.14 1.78 -9.43
N ASN A 188 -14.58 0.63 -9.75
CA ASN A 188 -15.35 -0.54 -10.16
C ASN A 188 -16.27 -1.05 -9.04
N ALA A 189 -15.80 -1.10 -7.79
CA ALA A 189 -16.61 -1.52 -6.64
C ALA A 189 -17.78 -0.57 -6.43
N GLU A 190 -17.57 0.73 -6.46
CA GLU A 190 -18.61 1.75 -6.30
C GLU A 190 -19.63 1.70 -7.47
N GLU A 191 -19.17 1.60 -8.72
CA GLU A 191 -20.03 1.49 -9.90
C GLU A 191 -20.90 0.22 -9.91
N THR A 192 -20.39 -0.87 -9.36
CA THR A 192 -21.12 -2.14 -9.25
C THR A 192 -21.93 -2.29 -7.96
N GLY A 193 -21.91 -1.27 -7.08
CA GLY A 193 -22.66 -1.27 -5.81
C GLY A 193 -22.08 -2.20 -4.75
N LEU A 194 -20.79 -2.58 -4.85
CA LEU A 194 -20.11 -3.31 -3.80
C LEU A 194 -19.76 -2.37 -2.66
N PRO A 195 -19.82 -2.84 -1.39
CA PRO A 195 -19.36 -2.05 -0.27
C PRO A 195 -17.85 -1.85 -0.36
N VAL A 196 -17.37 -0.67 0.02
CA VAL A 196 -15.94 -0.41 0.21
C VAL A 196 -15.70 -0.08 1.68
N TRP A 197 -14.98 -0.97 2.34
CA TRP A 197 -14.56 -0.82 3.73
C TRP A 197 -13.26 -0.02 3.77
N ARG A 198 -13.24 1.09 4.52
CA ARG A 198 -12.09 2.00 4.63
C ARG A 198 -11.70 2.18 6.08
N ILE A 199 -10.41 2.24 6.33
CA ILE A 199 -9.85 2.50 7.66
C ILE A 199 -8.72 3.53 7.47
N LEU A 200 -8.70 4.55 8.31
CA LEU A 200 -7.66 5.59 8.31
C LEU A 200 -6.99 5.58 9.68
N TYR A 201 -5.71 5.33 9.71
CA TYR A 201 -4.88 5.32 10.91
C TYR A 201 -3.84 6.41 10.87
N HIS A 202 -3.48 6.91 12.06
CA HIS A 202 -2.34 7.77 12.27
C HIS A 202 -1.27 7.05 13.08
N ARG A 203 -0.01 7.19 12.69
CA ARG A 203 1.13 6.66 13.43
C ARG A 203 1.32 7.47 14.72
N THR A 204 1.26 6.85 15.89
CA THR A 204 1.52 7.46 17.20
C THR A 204 2.99 7.91 17.37
#